data_7c730b0875cf26ca7033572a1fe6e11c
#
_entry.id   7c730b0875cf26ca7033572a1fe6e11c
#
_cell.length_a   1.000
_cell.length_b   1.000
_cell.length_c   1.000
_cell.angle_alpha   90.00
_cell.angle_beta   90.00
_cell.angle_gamma   90.00
#
_symmetry.space_group_name_H-M   'P 1'
#
loop_
_entity.id
_entity.type
_entity.pdbx_description
1 polymer ?
#
loop_
_entity_poly.entity_id
_entity_poly.type
_entity_poly.pdbx_seq_one_letter_code
_entity_poly.pdbx_strand_id
1 'polypeptide(L)'
;MTIKRIHDVLETFGFRSRSTVYKNIQLGLFTRPVAIGQRSVGWPEAEVHAICAARIAGKTDDDLRKLVAELHLRRLDALEVLGSGA
;
A
#
# COMPACT_ATOMS: atom_id res chain seq x y z
N MET A 1 -6.03 -3.83 -12.73
CA MET A 1 -5.38 -3.51 -11.44
C MET A 1 -4.95 -4.80 -10.75
N THR A 2 -3.72 -4.86 -10.30
CA THR A 2 -3.19 -6.06 -9.63
C THR A 2 -3.16 -5.80 -8.12
N ILE A 3 -3.54 -6.82 -7.36
CA ILE A 3 -3.51 -6.79 -5.91
C ILE A 3 -2.37 -7.69 -5.43
N LYS A 4 -1.53 -7.16 -4.55
CA LYS A 4 -0.44 -7.92 -3.93
C LYS A 4 -0.88 -8.44 -2.57
N ARG A 5 -0.55 -9.70 -2.30
CA ARG A 5 -0.83 -10.33 -1.02
C ARG A 5 0.33 -10.10 -0.05
N ILE A 6 0.13 -10.46 1.19
CA ILE A 6 1.13 -10.21 2.24
C ILE A 6 2.51 -10.80 1.89
N HIS A 7 2.56 -11.99 1.30
CA HIS A 7 3.83 -12.61 0.92
C HIS A 7 4.58 -11.78 -0.11
N ASP A 8 3.87 -11.20 -1.07
CA ASP A 8 4.47 -10.34 -2.09
C ASP A 8 5.04 -9.07 -1.47
N VAL A 9 4.33 -8.51 -0.49
CA VAL A 9 4.81 -7.32 0.23
C VAL A 9 6.08 -7.64 1.00
N LEU A 10 6.09 -8.77 1.71
CA LEU A 10 7.27 -9.19 2.46
C LEU A 10 8.48 -9.35 1.54
N GLU A 11 8.30 -9.98 0.38
CA GLU A 11 9.38 -10.16 -0.59
C GLU A 11 9.85 -8.84 -1.17
N THR A 12 8.92 -7.98 -1.55
CA THR A 12 9.24 -6.70 -2.19
C THR A 12 10.11 -5.82 -1.28
N PHE A 13 9.78 -5.78 0.02
CA PHE A 13 10.50 -4.93 0.98
C PHE A 13 11.59 -5.67 1.75
N GLY A 14 11.68 -6.98 1.61
CA GLY A 14 12.64 -7.77 2.38
C GLY A 14 12.28 -7.87 3.85
N PHE A 15 11.01 -7.72 4.20
CA PHE A 15 10.56 -7.86 5.57
C PHE A 15 10.48 -9.33 5.96
N ARG A 16 10.82 -9.62 7.21
CA ARG A 16 10.85 -10.99 7.74
C ARG A 16 9.49 -11.47 8.26
N SER A 17 8.62 -10.56 8.67
CA SER A 17 7.36 -10.94 9.28
C SER A 17 6.24 -9.97 8.95
N ARG A 18 5.02 -10.50 9.08
CA ARG A 18 3.80 -9.69 8.92
C ARG A 18 3.74 -8.55 9.93
N SER A 19 4.25 -8.79 11.13
CA SER A 19 4.27 -7.78 12.20
C SER A 19 4.96 -6.51 11.75
N THR A 20 6.04 -6.63 10.97
CA THR A 20 6.75 -5.47 10.45
C THR A 20 5.88 -4.64 9.52
N VAL A 21 5.10 -5.30 8.65
CA VAL A 21 4.18 -4.61 7.75
C VAL A 21 3.14 -3.82 8.56
N TYR A 22 2.49 -4.47 9.52
CA TYR A 22 1.44 -3.84 10.31
C TYR A 22 1.98 -2.73 11.22
N LYS A 23 3.20 -2.87 11.70
CA LYS A 23 3.87 -1.80 12.44
C LYS A 23 4.07 -0.57 11.56
N ASN A 24 4.53 -0.77 10.33
CA ASN A 24 4.69 0.33 9.39
C ASN A 24 3.36 1.01 9.07
N ILE A 25 2.27 0.25 8.97
CA ILE A 25 0.94 0.81 8.78
C ILE A 25 0.56 1.71 9.95
N GLN A 26 0.80 1.26 11.17
CA GLN A 26 0.51 2.04 12.38
C GLN A 26 1.32 3.34 12.43
N LEU A 27 2.54 3.31 11.93
CA LEU A 27 3.41 4.49 11.89
C LEU A 27 3.11 5.42 10.71
N GLY A 28 2.17 5.07 9.85
CA GLY A 28 1.84 5.86 8.67
C GLY A 28 2.84 5.70 7.53
N LEU A 29 3.68 4.67 7.58
CA LEU A 29 4.74 4.45 6.59
C LEU A 29 4.36 3.44 5.51
N PHE A 30 3.18 2.86 5.60
CA PHE A 30 2.65 1.95 4.60
C PHE A 30 1.14 2.08 4.54
N THR A 31 0.56 1.80 3.37
CA THR A 31 -0.88 1.91 3.18
C THR A 31 -1.62 0.77 3.87
N ARG A 32 -2.89 1.05 4.25
CA ARG A 32 -3.75 0.04 4.88
C ARG A 32 -4.13 -1.02 3.85
N PRO A 33 -4.26 -2.29 4.27
CA PRO A 33 -4.73 -3.32 3.36
C PRO A 33 -6.18 -3.10 2.96
N VAL A 34 -6.55 -3.60 1.78
CA VAL A 34 -7.94 -3.60 1.33
C VAL A 34 -8.47 -5.02 1.43
N ALA A 35 -9.75 -5.12 1.80
CA ALA A 35 -10.44 -6.41 1.85
C ALA A 35 -10.75 -6.87 0.42
N ILE A 36 -10.29 -8.07 0.06
CA ILE A 36 -10.50 -8.64 -1.27
C ILE A 36 -11.37 -9.89 -1.22
N GLY A 37 -11.81 -10.27 -0.04
CA GLY A 37 -12.67 -11.43 0.20
C GLY A 37 -13.00 -11.49 1.68
N GLN A 38 -13.69 -12.53 2.11
CA GLN A 38 -14.15 -12.63 3.50
C GLN A 38 -13.02 -12.60 4.52
N ARG A 39 -11.90 -13.24 4.21
CA ARG A 39 -10.76 -13.33 5.12
C ARG A 39 -9.45 -12.99 4.42
N SER A 40 -9.55 -12.37 3.26
CA SER A 40 -8.38 -12.05 2.46
C SER A 40 -8.20 -10.56 2.36
N VAL A 41 -6.97 -10.13 2.52
CA VAL A 41 -6.60 -8.72 2.34
C VAL A 41 -5.42 -8.63 1.38
N GLY A 42 -5.27 -7.46 0.79
CA GLY A 42 -4.16 -7.20 -0.11
C GLY A 42 -3.93 -5.72 -0.28
N TRP A 43 -2.97 -5.38 -1.12
CA TRP A 43 -2.59 -4.01 -1.41
C TRP A 43 -2.56 -3.80 -2.93
N PRO A 44 -3.07 -2.66 -3.41
CA PRO A 44 -2.90 -2.34 -4.83
C PRO A 44 -1.42 -2.34 -5.21
N GLU A 45 -1.08 -3.00 -6.31
CA GLU A 45 0.31 -3.11 -6.77
C GLU A 45 0.97 -1.74 -6.94
N ALA A 46 0.24 -0.78 -7.49
CA ALA A 46 0.76 0.57 -7.71
C ALA A 46 1.21 1.21 -6.40
N GLU A 47 0.48 0.98 -5.31
CA GLU A 47 0.85 1.53 -3.99
C GLU A 47 2.12 0.88 -3.46
N VAL A 48 2.22 -0.43 -3.58
CA VAL A 48 3.40 -1.17 -3.14
C VAL A 48 4.64 -0.67 -3.90
N HIS A 49 4.51 -0.53 -5.21
CA HIS A 49 5.61 -0.03 -6.05
C HIS A 49 5.99 1.41 -5.73
N ALA A 50 5.01 2.28 -5.51
CA ALA A 50 5.27 3.68 -5.20
C ALA A 50 6.03 3.84 -3.87
N ILE A 51 5.61 3.10 -2.85
CA ILE A 51 6.27 3.16 -1.54
C ILE A 51 7.67 2.55 -1.62
N CYS A 52 7.82 1.44 -2.34
CA CYS A 52 9.13 0.83 -2.52
C CYS A 52 10.08 1.78 -3.25
N ALA A 53 9.62 2.42 -4.32
CA ALA A 53 10.41 3.39 -5.06
C ALA A 53 10.83 4.58 -4.19
N ALA A 54 9.93 5.06 -3.35
CA ALA A 54 10.23 6.17 -2.43
C ALA A 54 11.31 5.78 -1.41
N ARG A 55 11.25 4.56 -0.89
CA ARG A 55 12.28 4.07 0.02
C ARG A 55 13.64 3.93 -0.67
N ILE A 56 13.66 3.41 -1.88
CA ILE A 56 14.88 3.28 -2.68
C ILE A 56 15.48 4.66 -2.95
N ALA A 57 14.63 5.67 -3.19
CA ALA A 57 15.08 7.04 -3.42
C ALA A 57 15.56 7.74 -2.14
N GLY A 58 15.44 7.11 -0.97
CA GLY A 58 15.89 7.68 0.29
C GLY A 58 14.96 8.73 0.86
N LYS A 59 13.67 8.68 0.56
CA LYS A 59 12.71 9.63 1.11
C LYS A 59 12.60 9.48 2.63
N THR A 60 12.36 10.61 3.31
CA THR A 60 12.21 10.62 4.77
C THR A 60 10.90 9.98 5.20
N ASP A 61 10.79 9.66 6.49
CA ASP A 61 9.54 9.13 7.04
C ASP A 61 8.38 10.10 6.84
N ASP A 62 8.63 11.40 6.99
CA ASP A 62 7.60 12.41 6.76
C ASP A 62 7.14 12.43 5.31
N ASP A 63 8.07 12.29 4.36
CA ASP A 63 7.74 12.17 2.94
C ASP A 63 6.92 10.92 2.67
N LEU A 64 7.26 9.81 3.32
CA LEU A 64 6.52 8.55 3.17
C LEU A 64 5.10 8.68 3.71
N ARG A 65 4.93 9.37 4.84
CA ARG A 65 3.59 9.62 5.41
C ARG A 65 2.72 10.44 4.48
N LYS A 66 3.31 11.45 3.83
CA LYS A 66 2.60 12.25 2.84
C LYS A 66 2.19 11.41 1.63
N LEU A 67 3.10 10.57 1.16
CA LEU A 67 2.83 9.66 0.04
C LEU A 67 1.69 8.70 0.40
N VAL A 68 1.75 8.09 1.58
CA VAL A 68 0.71 7.16 2.04
C VAL A 68 -0.65 7.84 2.08
N ALA A 69 -0.72 9.06 2.63
CA ALA A 69 -1.97 9.82 2.67
C ALA A 69 -2.50 10.09 1.26
N GLU A 70 -1.62 10.46 0.33
CA GLU A 70 -2.00 10.70 -1.05
C GLU A 70 -2.51 9.42 -1.73
N LEU A 71 -1.84 8.30 -1.49
CA LEU A 71 -2.25 7.02 -2.06
C LEU A 71 -3.63 6.60 -1.55
N HIS A 72 -3.92 6.84 -0.27
CA HIS A 72 -5.24 6.58 0.28
C HIS A 72 -6.31 7.44 -0.41
N LEU A 73 -6.02 8.70 -0.69
CA LEU A 73 -6.95 9.58 -1.39
C LEU A 73 -7.19 9.12 -2.83
N ARG A 74 -6.16 8.64 -3.51
CA ARG A 74 -6.28 8.12 -4.88
C ARG A 74 -7.19 6.91 -4.99
N ARG A 75 -7.38 6.17 -3.90
CA ARG A 75 -8.33 5.05 -3.88
C ARG A 75 -9.75 5.51 -4.15
N LEU A 76 -10.11 6.71 -3.69
CA LEU A 76 -11.41 7.30 -3.96
C LEU A 76 -11.57 7.64 -5.45
N ASP A 77 -10.50 8.13 -6.07
CA ASP A 77 -10.50 8.41 -7.52
C ASP A 77 -10.72 7.13 -8.32
N ALA A 78 -10.09 6.03 -7.92
CA ALA A 78 -10.26 4.74 -8.59
C ALA A 78 -11.70 4.26 -8.48
N LEU A 79 -12.33 4.42 -7.33
CA LEU A 79 -13.74 4.08 -7.13
C LEU A 79 -14.63 4.91 -8.03
N GLU A 80 -14.38 6.21 -8.11
CA GLU A 80 -15.16 7.12 -8.92
C GLU A 80 -15.08 6.76 -10.41
N VAL A 81 -13.88 6.53 -10.91
CA VAL A 81 -13.65 6.16 -12.32
C VAL A 81 -14.33 4.84 -12.64
N LEU A 82 -14.14 3.81 -11.81
CA LEU A 82 -14.73 2.50 -12.02
C LEU A 82 -16.26 2.52 -11.87
N GLY A 83 -16.74 3.30 -10.91
CA GLY A 83 -18.18 3.46 -10.68
C GLY A 83 -18.87 4.15 -11.84
N SER A 84 -18.23 5.15 -12.45
CA SER A 84 -18.77 5.88 -13.60
C SER A 84 -18.84 5.00 -14.85
N GLY A 85 -17.93 4.04 -14.97
CA GLY A 85 -17.88 3.15 -16.11
C GLY A 85 -18.87 1.99 -16.06
N ALA A 86 -19.52 1.82 -14.94
CA ALA A 86 -20.43 0.69 -14.73
C ALA A 86 -21.85 0.97 -15.35
#